data_8134b454d6d829277c2b3828a52cdfb4
#
_entry.id   8134b454d6d829277c2b3828a52cdfb4
#
_cell.length_a   1.000
_cell.length_b   1.000
_cell.length_c   1.000
_cell.angle_alpha   90.00
_cell.angle_beta   90.00
_cell.angle_gamma   90.00
#
_symmetry.space_group_name_H-M   'P 1'
#
loop_
_entity.id
_entity.type
_entity.pdbx_description
1 polymer ?
#
loop_
_entity_poly.entity_id
_entity_poly.type
_entity_poly.pdbx_seq_one_letter_code
_entity_poly.pdbx_strand_id
1 'polypeptide(L)'
;LAAMAALTAEEGTFDPFITERFRDAWITEADRLVKVAEANSFDIAMHAYDFGWGSNMIVLTNAMVLCFAAKLTKETKYQTVALYQLDYIFGRNPLAISYVTGYGENAFKQPHNRPTIVDGVEEPIPGYVSGGPNKAPCDPDALAAIPAHTAPMKCYVDDWRSYSTNEITIYWNSPLVFILSFL
;
A
#
# COMPACT_ATOMS: atom_id res chain seq x y z
N LEU A 1 -4.29 -8.54 12.03
CA LEU A 1 -4.91 -7.79 13.13
C LEU A 1 -4.98 -8.62 14.42
N ALA A 2 -5.46 -9.87 14.42
CA ALA A 2 -5.55 -10.70 15.62
C ALA A 2 -4.20 -10.86 16.34
N ALA A 3 -3.12 -11.15 15.61
CA ALA A 3 -1.77 -11.23 16.19
C ALA A 3 -1.29 -9.90 16.79
N MET A 4 -1.59 -8.77 16.14
CA MET A 4 -1.29 -7.44 16.71
C MET A 4 -2.03 -7.22 18.02
N ALA A 5 -3.32 -7.54 18.06
CA ALA A 5 -4.13 -7.44 19.29
C ALA A 5 -3.55 -8.29 20.43
N ALA A 6 -3.17 -9.54 20.13
CA ALA A 6 -2.56 -10.42 21.12
C ALA A 6 -1.19 -9.91 21.61
N LEU A 7 -0.37 -9.32 20.71
CA LEU A 7 0.94 -8.79 21.06
C LEU A 7 0.92 -7.41 21.75
N THR A 8 -0.24 -6.74 21.78
CA THR A 8 -0.43 -5.44 22.45
C THR A 8 -1.36 -5.53 23.66
N ALA A 9 -1.94 -6.69 23.95
CA ALA A 9 -2.78 -6.91 25.12
C ALA A 9 -1.97 -6.85 26.42
N GLU A 10 -2.67 -6.63 27.53
CA GLU A 10 -2.08 -6.68 28.88
C GLU A 10 -1.45 -8.06 29.12
N GLU A 11 -0.36 -8.06 29.89
CA GLU A 11 0.35 -9.29 30.29
C GLU A 11 -0.63 -10.26 30.97
N GLY A 12 -0.56 -11.53 30.57
CA GLY A 12 -1.45 -12.58 31.09
C GLY A 12 -2.82 -12.71 30.40
N THR A 13 -3.17 -11.82 29.44
CA THR A 13 -4.42 -11.94 28.67
C THR A 13 -4.43 -13.15 27.75
N PHE A 14 -3.27 -13.51 27.18
CA PHE A 14 -3.10 -14.67 26.30
C PHE A 14 -2.02 -15.60 26.84
N ASP A 15 -2.09 -16.88 26.41
CA ASP A 15 -1.05 -17.86 26.72
C ASP A 15 0.30 -17.36 26.20
N PRO A 16 1.34 -17.31 27.05
CA PRO A 16 2.68 -16.84 26.65
C PRO A 16 3.27 -17.59 25.47
N PHE A 17 3.04 -18.90 25.36
CA PHE A 17 3.51 -19.71 24.24
C PHE A 17 2.87 -19.27 22.91
N ILE A 18 1.58 -18.95 22.92
CA ILE A 18 0.86 -18.45 21.72
C ILE A 18 1.37 -17.06 21.35
N THR A 19 1.56 -16.18 22.35
CA THR A 19 2.07 -14.83 22.14
C THR A 19 3.47 -14.84 21.53
N GLU A 20 4.37 -15.69 22.03
CA GLU A 20 5.73 -15.87 21.48
C GLU A 20 5.68 -16.33 20.02
N ARG A 21 4.87 -17.33 19.69
CA ARG A 21 4.70 -17.79 18.29
C ARG A 21 4.16 -16.71 17.37
N PHE A 22 3.26 -15.87 17.82
CA PHE A 22 2.81 -14.73 17.03
C PHE A 22 3.93 -13.71 16.81
N ARG A 23 4.75 -13.46 17.83
CA ARG A 23 5.92 -12.58 17.72
C ARG A 23 6.93 -13.11 16.70
N ASP A 24 7.30 -14.38 16.80
CA ASP A 24 8.24 -15.01 15.87
C ASP A 24 7.74 -15.02 14.43
N ALA A 25 6.47 -15.36 14.22
CA ALA A 25 5.84 -15.33 12.91
C ALA A 25 5.82 -13.92 12.32
N TRP A 26 5.55 -12.91 13.14
CA TRP A 26 5.53 -11.51 12.71
C TRP A 26 6.92 -11.03 12.28
N ILE A 27 7.93 -11.31 13.09
CA ILE A 27 9.33 -10.93 12.80
C ILE A 27 9.82 -11.68 11.55
N THR A 28 9.52 -12.97 11.43
CA THR A 28 9.87 -13.78 10.25
C THR A 28 9.29 -13.17 8.97
N GLU A 29 8.02 -12.74 9.00
CA GLU A 29 7.40 -12.09 7.86
C GLU A 29 8.03 -10.71 7.58
N ALA A 30 8.31 -9.92 8.61
CA ALA A 30 8.96 -8.62 8.44
C ALA A 30 10.36 -8.76 7.83
N ASP A 31 11.15 -9.75 8.25
CA ASP A 31 12.46 -10.06 7.66
C ASP A 31 12.36 -10.50 6.20
N ARG A 32 11.31 -11.26 5.85
CA ARG A 32 11.02 -11.62 4.47
C ARG A 32 10.72 -10.36 3.62
N LEU A 33 9.90 -9.44 4.14
CA LEU A 33 9.55 -8.20 3.46
C LEU A 33 10.77 -7.30 3.24
N VAL A 34 11.68 -7.19 4.22
CA VAL A 34 12.95 -6.46 4.06
C VAL A 34 13.77 -7.04 2.91
N LYS A 35 13.95 -8.36 2.86
CA LYS A 35 14.69 -9.03 1.76
C LYS A 35 14.07 -8.79 0.39
N VAL A 36 12.73 -8.78 0.30
CA VAL A 36 12.02 -8.48 -0.95
C VAL A 36 12.26 -7.05 -1.38
N ALA A 37 12.21 -6.10 -0.44
CA ALA A 37 12.47 -4.69 -0.70
C ALA A 37 13.90 -4.44 -1.18
N GLU A 38 14.89 -5.02 -0.50
CA GLU A 38 16.32 -4.92 -0.88
C GLU A 38 16.62 -5.46 -2.29
N ALA A 39 15.81 -6.40 -2.78
CA ALA A 39 15.94 -6.95 -4.14
C ALA A 39 15.17 -6.14 -5.21
N ASN A 40 14.50 -5.05 -4.82
CA ASN A 40 13.65 -4.24 -5.71
C ASN A 40 14.28 -2.86 -5.92
N SER A 41 14.29 -2.38 -7.17
CA SER A 41 14.90 -1.08 -7.52
C SER A 41 14.21 0.15 -6.90
N PHE A 42 12.99 -0.02 -6.38
CA PHE A 42 12.24 1.02 -5.67
C PHE A 42 12.15 0.76 -4.16
N ASP A 43 12.90 -0.22 -3.66
CA ASP A 43 12.94 -0.65 -2.27
C ASP A 43 11.55 -0.97 -1.69
N ILE A 44 10.64 -1.49 -2.53
CA ILE A 44 9.31 -1.91 -2.10
C ILE A 44 9.24 -3.41 -1.85
N ALA A 45 8.50 -3.79 -0.83
CA ALA A 45 8.31 -5.18 -0.41
C ALA A 45 7.26 -5.91 -1.26
N MET A 46 7.41 -5.84 -2.60
CA MET A 46 6.49 -6.41 -3.58
C MET A 46 7.24 -7.15 -4.68
N HIS A 47 6.71 -8.28 -5.11
CA HIS A 47 7.15 -8.95 -6.34
C HIS A 47 6.29 -8.52 -7.53
N ALA A 48 6.79 -8.76 -8.76
CA ALA A 48 6.05 -8.45 -9.97
C ALA A 48 4.67 -9.13 -10.05
N TYR A 49 4.48 -10.27 -9.42
CA TYR A 49 3.21 -11.00 -9.41
C TYR A 49 2.19 -10.43 -8.41
N ASP A 50 2.61 -9.58 -7.46
CA ASP A 50 1.73 -8.97 -6.46
C ASP A 50 0.95 -7.76 -7.00
N PHE A 51 1.34 -7.25 -8.18
CA PHE A 51 0.65 -6.12 -8.81
C PHE A 51 -0.67 -6.56 -9.44
N GLY A 52 -1.67 -6.77 -8.62
CA GLY A 52 -3.05 -7.01 -9.00
C GLY A 52 -3.95 -5.84 -8.63
N TRP A 53 -5.25 -6.03 -8.71
CA TRP A 53 -6.24 -5.07 -8.28
C TRP A 53 -6.06 -4.72 -6.79
N GLY A 54 -5.88 -3.44 -6.49
CA GLY A 54 -5.61 -2.98 -5.11
C GLY A 54 -4.14 -3.16 -4.67
N SER A 55 -3.18 -3.17 -5.58
CA SER A 55 -1.76 -3.37 -5.26
C SER A 55 -1.22 -2.37 -4.23
N ASN A 56 -1.68 -1.12 -4.23
CA ASN A 56 -1.28 -0.13 -3.24
C ASN A 56 -1.69 -0.52 -1.80
N MET A 57 -2.82 -1.22 -1.63
CA MET A 57 -3.18 -1.79 -0.33
C MET A 57 -2.14 -2.81 0.15
N ILE A 58 -1.58 -3.63 -0.75
CA ILE A 58 -0.55 -4.61 -0.39
C ILE A 58 0.72 -3.89 0.05
N VAL A 59 1.17 -2.86 -0.69
CA VAL A 59 2.32 -2.01 -0.30
C VAL A 59 2.11 -1.45 1.10
N LEU A 60 0.94 -0.85 1.36
CA LEU A 60 0.61 -0.25 2.65
C LEU A 60 0.47 -1.29 3.77
N THR A 61 -0.12 -2.46 3.49
CA THR A 61 -0.22 -3.55 4.48
C THR A 61 1.16 -4.09 4.85
N ASN A 62 2.07 -4.21 3.88
CA ASN A 62 3.46 -4.60 4.14
C ASN A 62 4.18 -3.55 5.00
N ALA A 63 3.96 -2.25 4.73
CA ALA A 63 4.46 -1.18 5.59
C ALA A 63 3.92 -1.29 7.03
N MET A 64 2.64 -1.63 7.19
CA MET A 64 2.03 -1.83 8.51
C MET A 64 2.69 -2.97 9.29
N VAL A 65 3.02 -4.09 8.61
CA VAL A 65 3.77 -5.20 9.22
C VAL A 65 5.15 -4.74 9.68
N LEU A 66 5.86 -3.98 8.85
CA LEU A 66 7.19 -3.45 9.14
C LEU A 66 7.18 -2.45 10.29
N CYS A 67 6.23 -1.50 10.32
CA CYS A 67 6.06 -0.57 11.43
C CYS A 67 5.88 -1.30 12.77
N PHE A 68 5.01 -2.32 12.78
CA PHE A 68 4.78 -3.07 14.00
C PHE A 68 5.98 -3.93 14.41
N ALA A 69 6.74 -4.49 13.46
CA ALA A 69 8.00 -5.16 13.75
C ALA A 69 9.04 -4.19 14.36
N ALA A 70 9.14 -2.95 13.85
CA ALA A 70 9.98 -1.91 14.43
C ALA A 70 9.59 -1.61 15.89
N LYS A 71 8.29 -1.57 16.19
CA LYS A 71 7.79 -1.40 17.57
C LYS A 71 8.19 -2.55 18.49
N LEU A 72 8.08 -3.80 18.00
CA LEU A 72 8.37 -5.00 18.78
C LEU A 72 9.87 -5.20 19.06
N THR A 73 10.73 -4.85 18.08
CA THR A 73 12.17 -5.17 18.13
C THR A 73 13.05 -3.97 18.40
N LYS A 74 12.58 -2.76 18.13
CA LYS A 74 13.35 -1.50 18.10
C LYS A 74 14.43 -1.47 17.00
N GLU A 75 14.38 -2.38 16.02
CA GLU A 75 15.32 -2.40 14.90
C GLU A 75 14.90 -1.38 13.83
N THR A 76 15.82 -0.49 13.47
CA THR A 76 15.58 0.60 12.52
C THR A 76 15.39 0.12 11.08
N LYS A 77 15.92 -1.05 10.71
CA LYS A 77 15.75 -1.63 9.37
C LYS A 77 14.29 -1.71 8.94
N TYR A 78 13.39 -2.11 9.86
CA TYR A 78 11.97 -2.22 9.57
C TYR A 78 11.31 -0.85 9.35
N GLN A 79 11.66 0.14 10.18
CA GLN A 79 11.15 1.50 10.01
C GLN A 79 11.62 2.11 8.68
N THR A 80 12.89 1.91 8.32
CA THR A 80 13.46 2.40 7.06
C THR A 80 12.71 1.82 5.86
N VAL A 81 12.49 0.50 5.84
CA VAL A 81 11.77 -0.14 4.73
C VAL A 81 10.28 0.25 4.72
N ALA A 82 9.66 0.46 5.89
CA ALA A 82 8.29 0.99 5.96
C ALA A 82 8.18 2.39 5.32
N LEU A 83 9.15 3.28 5.57
CA LEU A 83 9.21 4.60 4.94
C LEU A 83 9.35 4.50 3.41
N TYR A 84 10.14 3.56 2.89
CA TYR A 84 10.24 3.35 1.43
C TYR A 84 8.91 2.93 0.80
N GLN A 85 8.07 2.19 1.53
CA GLN A 85 6.71 1.89 1.06
C GLN A 85 5.85 3.16 0.95
N LEU A 86 5.96 4.07 1.93
CA LEU A 86 5.28 5.37 1.87
C LEU A 86 5.81 6.23 0.73
N ASP A 87 7.10 6.32 0.57
CA ASP A 87 7.73 7.06 -0.53
C ASP A 87 7.21 6.59 -1.90
N TYR A 88 7.06 5.26 -2.06
CA TYR A 88 6.46 4.69 -3.26
C TYR A 88 5.01 5.18 -3.47
N ILE A 89 4.20 5.17 -2.43
CA ILE A 89 2.81 5.65 -2.49
C ILE A 89 2.73 7.14 -2.81
N PHE A 90 3.67 7.95 -2.30
CA PHE A 90 3.70 9.39 -2.49
C PHE A 90 4.52 9.87 -3.71
N GLY A 91 4.97 8.97 -4.59
CA GLY A 91 5.51 9.34 -5.90
C GLY A 91 6.89 8.77 -6.23
N ARG A 92 7.63 8.13 -5.30
CA ARG A 92 8.87 7.43 -5.60
C ARG A 92 8.61 6.09 -6.29
N ASN A 93 7.95 6.15 -7.45
CA ASN A 93 7.57 5.00 -8.26
C ASN A 93 7.86 5.25 -9.75
N PRO A 94 7.75 4.22 -10.63
CA PRO A 94 8.12 4.36 -12.05
C PRO A 94 7.30 5.36 -12.85
N LEU A 95 6.17 5.83 -12.32
CA LEU A 95 5.28 6.79 -12.97
C LEU A 95 5.42 8.20 -12.38
N ALA A 96 6.16 8.37 -11.28
CA ALA A 96 6.27 9.62 -10.51
C ALA A 96 4.89 10.20 -10.15
N ILE A 97 3.93 9.32 -9.81
CA ILE A 97 2.56 9.69 -9.42
C ILE A 97 2.37 9.41 -7.93
N SER A 98 1.90 10.41 -7.18
CA SER A 98 1.36 10.14 -5.86
C SER A 98 0.00 9.45 -5.99
N TYR A 99 -0.14 8.29 -5.38
CA TYR A 99 -1.39 7.52 -5.34
C TYR A 99 -2.35 7.99 -4.24
N VAL A 100 -2.14 9.21 -3.71
CA VAL A 100 -3.00 9.83 -2.71
C VAL A 100 -3.51 11.17 -3.24
N THR A 101 -4.82 11.32 -3.40
CA THR A 101 -5.40 12.58 -3.90
C THR A 101 -5.02 13.76 -3.01
N GLY A 102 -4.64 14.87 -3.64
CA GLY A 102 -4.32 16.13 -2.96
C GLY A 102 -3.00 16.16 -2.18
N TYR A 103 -2.21 15.08 -2.18
CA TYR A 103 -0.93 15.01 -1.51
C TYR A 103 0.18 14.56 -2.46
N GLY A 104 1.36 15.19 -2.36
CA GLY A 104 2.50 14.98 -3.26
C GLY A 104 2.46 15.93 -4.46
N GLU A 105 3.56 16.02 -5.20
CA GLU A 105 3.71 16.98 -6.31
C GLU A 105 2.85 16.62 -7.54
N ASN A 106 2.67 15.33 -7.81
CA ASN A 106 1.92 14.80 -8.94
C ASN A 106 0.89 13.79 -8.43
N ALA A 107 -0.10 14.28 -7.68
CA ALA A 107 -1.17 13.43 -7.16
C ALA A 107 -2.14 13.04 -8.28
N PHE A 108 -2.62 11.78 -8.24
CA PHE A 108 -3.67 11.35 -9.14
C PHE A 108 -4.96 12.15 -8.90
N LYS A 109 -5.73 12.37 -9.97
CA LYS A 109 -6.88 13.30 -9.96
C LYS A 109 -8.23 12.67 -10.31
N GLN A 110 -8.21 11.46 -10.83
CA GLN A 110 -9.39 10.82 -11.41
C GLN A 110 -9.80 9.55 -10.63
N PRO A 111 -10.11 9.66 -9.31
CA PRO A 111 -10.54 8.48 -8.55
C PRO A 111 -11.84 7.91 -9.12
N HIS A 112 -11.94 6.58 -9.20
CA HIS A 112 -13.19 5.91 -9.53
C HIS A 112 -14.17 6.03 -8.36
N ASN A 113 -14.77 7.24 -8.24
CA ASN A 113 -15.71 7.60 -7.17
C ASN A 113 -16.83 8.45 -7.74
N ARG A 114 -18.04 7.91 -7.80
CA ARG A 114 -19.19 8.60 -8.40
C ARG A 114 -19.52 9.97 -7.79
N PRO A 115 -19.49 10.14 -6.44
CA PRO A 115 -19.71 11.46 -5.86
C PRO A 115 -18.74 12.53 -6.41
N THR A 116 -17.43 12.22 -6.44
CA THR A 116 -16.40 13.15 -6.94
C THR A 116 -16.60 13.54 -8.41
N ILE A 117 -17.16 12.64 -9.23
CA ILE A 117 -17.38 12.92 -10.66
C ILE A 117 -18.53 13.88 -10.90
N VAL A 118 -19.55 13.89 -10.00
CA VAL A 118 -20.82 14.61 -10.22
C VAL A 118 -21.00 15.84 -9.31
N ASP A 119 -20.07 16.11 -8.39
CA ASP A 119 -20.19 17.20 -7.42
C ASP A 119 -19.90 18.60 -8.03
N GLY A 120 -19.37 18.64 -9.25
CA GLY A 120 -19.01 19.87 -9.95
C GLY A 120 -17.71 20.51 -9.46
N VAL A 121 -16.93 19.82 -8.63
CA VAL A 121 -15.62 20.25 -8.16
C VAL A 121 -14.54 19.55 -8.98
N GLU A 122 -13.59 20.30 -9.55
CA GLU A 122 -12.55 19.73 -10.41
C GLU A 122 -11.55 18.87 -9.63
N GLU A 123 -11.15 19.32 -8.46
CA GLU A 123 -10.19 18.60 -7.63
C GLU A 123 -10.90 17.57 -6.74
N PRO A 124 -10.40 16.32 -6.70
CA PRO A 124 -11.01 15.28 -5.86
C PRO A 124 -10.80 15.56 -4.37
N ILE A 125 -11.66 14.98 -3.53
CA ILE A 125 -11.48 15.03 -2.08
C ILE A 125 -10.08 14.52 -1.71
N PRO A 126 -9.28 15.30 -0.95
CA PRO A 126 -7.93 14.88 -0.58
C PRO A 126 -7.90 13.65 0.33
N GLY A 127 -6.89 12.80 0.15
CA GLY A 127 -6.64 11.66 1.02
C GLY A 127 -7.20 10.31 0.54
N TYR A 128 -7.79 10.23 -0.64
CA TYR A 128 -8.15 8.94 -1.24
C TYR A 128 -6.89 8.21 -1.74
N VAL A 129 -6.78 6.93 -1.40
CA VAL A 129 -5.75 6.04 -1.91
C VAL A 129 -6.30 5.28 -3.12
N SER A 130 -5.64 5.44 -4.28
CA SER A 130 -5.93 4.69 -5.51
C SER A 130 -5.59 3.20 -5.34
N GLY A 131 -6.33 2.33 -6.03
CA GLY A 131 -6.02 0.89 -6.12
C GLY A 131 -4.59 0.61 -6.60
N GLY A 132 -4.08 1.45 -7.48
CA GLY A 132 -2.71 1.38 -7.97
C GLY A 132 -2.50 0.47 -9.17
N PRO A 133 -1.24 0.26 -9.57
CA PRO A 133 -0.89 -0.54 -10.74
C PRO A 133 -1.47 -1.96 -10.69
N ASN A 134 -2.11 -2.35 -11.80
CA ASN A 134 -2.71 -3.67 -11.98
C ASN A 134 -2.22 -4.31 -13.28
N LYS A 135 -1.40 -5.36 -13.19
CA LYS A 135 -0.84 -6.08 -14.36
C LYS A 135 -1.88 -6.85 -15.17
N ALA A 136 -3.09 -7.01 -14.63
CA ALA A 136 -4.21 -7.70 -15.27
C ALA A 136 -5.48 -6.84 -15.19
N PRO A 137 -5.46 -5.61 -15.78
CA PRO A 137 -6.63 -4.75 -15.76
C PRO A 137 -7.80 -5.41 -16.50
N CYS A 138 -9.02 -5.15 -16.07
CA CYS A 138 -10.22 -5.78 -16.62
C CYS A 138 -11.27 -4.78 -17.10
N ASP A 139 -11.04 -3.48 -16.94
CA ASP A 139 -11.91 -2.44 -17.49
C ASP A 139 -11.47 -2.01 -18.91
N PRO A 140 -12.42 -1.59 -19.76
CA PRO A 140 -12.12 -1.19 -21.14
C PRO A 140 -11.12 -0.05 -21.27
N ASP A 141 -11.17 0.93 -20.36
CA ASP A 141 -10.33 2.13 -20.43
C ASP A 141 -8.88 1.83 -20.07
N ALA A 142 -8.64 1.04 -19.02
CA ALA A 142 -7.30 0.56 -18.70
C ALA A 142 -6.73 -0.37 -19.79
N LEU A 143 -7.56 -1.26 -20.33
CA LEU A 143 -7.13 -2.17 -21.43
C LEU A 143 -6.76 -1.40 -22.70
N ALA A 144 -7.43 -0.28 -22.98
CA ALA A 144 -7.12 0.58 -24.12
C ALA A 144 -5.86 1.44 -23.90
N ALA A 145 -5.64 1.90 -22.66
CA ALA A 145 -4.57 2.84 -22.34
C ALA A 145 -3.23 2.15 -22.00
N ILE A 146 -3.26 0.93 -21.46
CA ILE A 146 -2.06 0.20 -21.01
C ILE A 146 -1.59 -0.76 -22.13
N PRO A 147 -0.45 -0.51 -22.78
CA PRO A 147 0.06 -1.39 -23.83
C PRO A 147 0.32 -2.81 -23.33
N ALA A 148 0.18 -3.78 -24.22
CA ALA A 148 0.55 -5.16 -23.93
C ALA A 148 2.03 -5.24 -23.48
N HIS A 149 2.33 -6.13 -22.55
CA HIS A 149 3.68 -6.33 -21.97
C HIS A 149 4.23 -5.13 -21.18
N THR A 150 3.38 -4.18 -20.78
CA THR A 150 3.77 -3.12 -19.82
C THR A 150 4.25 -3.74 -18.51
N ALA A 151 5.36 -3.22 -17.97
CA ALA A 151 5.89 -3.68 -16.69
C ALA A 151 4.84 -3.51 -15.57
N PRO A 152 4.66 -4.48 -14.66
CA PRO A 152 3.59 -4.48 -13.65
C PRO A 152 3.43 -3.17 -12.88
N MET A 153 4.52 -2.55 -12.44
CA MET A 153 4.50 -1.27 -11.73
C MET A 153 4.04 -0.08 -12.58
N LYS A 154 3.96 -0.22 -13.90
CA LYS A 154 3.52 0.82 -14.83
C LYS A 154 2.12 0.59 -15.37
N CYS A 155 1.48 -0.50 -14.99
CA CYS A 155 0.11 -0.83 -15.43
C CYS A 155 -0.93 0.00 -14.67
N TYR A 156 -0.95 1.30 -14.90
CA TYR A 156 -1.81 2.26 -14.23
C TYR A 156 -2.26 3.35 -15.21
N VAL A 157 -3.49 3.80 -15.05
CA VAL A 157 -4.03 4.96 -15.76
C VAL A 157 -4.83 5.82 -14.78
N ASP A 158 -4.59 7.12 -14.78
CA ASP A 158 -5.37 8.08 -14.00
C ASP A 158 -6.63 8.49 -14.81
N ASP A 159 -7.64 7.64 -14.74
CA ASP A 159 -8.94 7.86 -15.40
C ASP A 159 -10.05 7.31 -14.49
N TRP A 160 -11.06 8.13 -14.20
CA TRP A 160 -12.16 7.74 -13.33
C TRP A 160 -12.96 6.53 -13.84
N ARG A 161 -12.89 6.23 -15.15
CA ARG A 161 -13.55 5.07 -15.76
C ARG A 161 -12.80 3.78 -15.50
N SER A 162 -11.50 3.86 -15.19
CA SER A 162 -10.69 2.70 -14.86
C SER A 162 -10.87 2.30 -13.39
N TYR A 163 -11.87 1.48 -13.13
CA TYR A 163 -12.07 0.93 -11.80
C TYR A 163 -10.96 -0.03 -11.38
N SER A 164 -10.33 -0.75 -12.31
CA SER A 164 -9.29 -1.74 -11.98
C SER A 164 -7.95 -1.14 -11.57
N THR A 165 -7.76 0.19 -11.73
CA THR A 165 -6.56 0.92 -11.28
C THR A 165 -6.89 2.06 -10.32
N ASN A 166 -8.02 2.76 -10.50
CA ASN A 166 -8.38 3.99 -9.79
C ASN A 166 -9.52 3.83 -8.77
N GLU A 167 -10.05 2.63 -8.55
CA GLU A 167 -11.01 2.41 -7.47
C GLU A 167 -10.40 2.86 -6.14
N ILE A 168 -11.28 3.36 -5.27
CA ILE A 168 -10.93 3.74 -3.89
C ILE A 168 -11.80 2.97 -2.91
N THR A 169 -11.23 2.53 -1.79
CA THR A 169 -11.98 1.82 -0.75
C THR A 169 -11.49 2.21 0.65
N ILE A 170 -12.35 2.06 1.64
CA ILE A 170 -12.04 2.36 3.04
C ILE A 170 -10.86 1.49 3.53
N TYR A 171 -10.84 0.22 3.18
CA TYR A 171 -9.79 -0.70 3.64
C TYR A 171 -8.46 -0.54 2.91
N TRP A 172 -8.39 0.22 1.82
CA TRP A 172 -7.12 0.64 1.21
C TRP A 172 -6.55 1.86 1.89
N ASN A 173 -7.41 2.75 2.39
CA ASN A 173 -7.00 3.92 3.17
C ASN A 173 -6.57 3.57 4.59
N SER A 174 -7.18 2.58 5.23
CA SER A 174 -6.94 2.27 6.64
C SER A 174 -5.47 1.94 6.98
N PRO A 175 -4.70 1.18 6.17
CA PRO A 175 -3.28 0.98 6.42
C PRO A 175 -2.46 2.26 6.34
N LEU A 176 -2.78 3.18 5.41
CA LEU A 176 -2.11 4.48 5.31
C LEU A 176 -2.30 5.29 6.59
N VAL A 177 -3.53 5.39 7.09
CA VAL A 177 -3.83 6.10 8.35
C VAL A 177 -3.05 5.48 9.52
N PHE A 178 -3.00 4.14 9.60
CA PHE A 178 -2.22 3.44 10.62
C PHE A 178 -0.74 3.81 10.55
N ILE A 179 -0.12 3.76 9.37
CA ILE A 179 1.31 4.02 9.19
C ILE A 179 1.64 5.48 9.55
N LEU A 180 0.84 6.45 9.07
CA LEU A 180 1.04 7.87 9.36
C LEU A 180 0.87 8.21 10.85
N SER A 181 0.07 7.44 11.57
CA SER A 181 -0.07 7.60 13.03
C SER A 181 1.06 6.93 13.82
N PHE A 182 1.84 6.08 13.17
CA PHE A 182 2.89 5.28 13.80
C PHE A 182 4.27 5.94 13.67
N LEU A 183 4.49 6.68 12.59
CA LEU A 183 5.74 7.38 12.29
C LEU A 183 5.82 8.75 12.94
#